data_023920c842c2154c2608550efd517ded
#
_entry.id   023920c842c2154c2608550efd517ded
#
_cell.length_a   1.000
_cell.length_b   1.000
_cell.length_c   1.000
_cell.angle_alpha   90.00
_cell.angle_beta   90.00
_cell.angle_gamma   90.00
#
_symmetry.space_group_name_H-M   'P 1'
#
loop_
_entity.id
_entity.type
_entity.pdbx_description
1 polymer ?
#
loop_
_entity_poly.entity_id
_entity_poly.type
_entity_poly.pdbx_seq_one_letter_code
_entity_poly.pdbx_strand_id
1 'polypeptide(L)'
;MKNNHDILEILSTKKVLCVEDEEIILTNIVESLELFFGKVVGVRDGNEALEEATRGVYDVLMFDISLPHIDGLAVIKKIRQFNKKIPIVILSAHAEQEYLWRAVELKITRYLIKPYDKESLIGALEEVALELVDHRLNVPMTPTCSYDVCRKTLTSLGTTTHLSKSESQLLEYFLGRPNQTVTYEQLFEYMWEFEQPSKEALKSIIKELRRKISSSFIKNLYGVGYVCEV
;
A
#
# COMPACT_ATOMS: atom_id res chain seq x y z
N MET A 1 2.91 4.62 -19.18
CA MET A 1 2.22 5.80 -18.63
C MET A 1 1.03 5.26 -17.86
N LYS A 2 1.11 5.13 -16.53
CA LYS A 2 -0.05 4.83 -15.66
C LYS A 2 -0.89 6.11 -15.61
N ASN A 3 -2.20 5.99 -15.79
CA ASN A 3 -3.10 7.13 -15.88
C ASN A 3 -3.12 7.92 -14.56
N ASN A 4 -3.04 9.25 -14.62
CA ASN A 4 -3.27 10.15 -13.47
C ASN A 4 -4.60 9.85 -12.75
N HIS A 5 -5.53 9.19 -13.41
CA HIS A 5 -6.82 8.77 -12.86
C HIS A 5 -6.65 7.70 -11.75
N ASP A 6 -5.75 6.73 -11.96
CA ASP A 6 -5.51 5.64 -11.00
C ASP A 6 -4.90 6.17 -9.69
N ILE A 7 -4.05 7.21 -9.78
CA ILE A 7 -3.41 7.83 -8.61
C ILE A 7 -4.41 8.61 -7.78
N LEU A 8 -5.25 9.42 -8.44
CA LEU A 8 -6.31 10.18 -7.80
C LEU A 8 -7.29 9.25 -7.07
N GLU A 9 -7.67 8.13 -7.69
CA GLU A 9 -8.56 7.14 -7.07
C GLU A 9 -7.95 6.53 -5.81
N ILE A 10 -6.64 6.20 -5.84
CA ILE A 10 -5.93 5.65 -4.68
C ILE A 10 -5.84 6.67 -3.54
N LEU A 11 -5.40 7.89 -3.83
CA LEU A 11 -5.13 8.91 -2.82
C LEU A 11 -6.41 9.57 -2.27
N SER A 12 -7.50 9.65 -3.04
CA SER A 12 -8.76 10.29 -2.64
C SER A 12 -9.42 9.68 -1.39
N THR A 13 -9.04 8.46 -1.03
CA THR A 13 -9.51 7.79 0.19
C THR A 13 -8.51 7.90 1.34
N LYS A 14 -7.37 8.58 1.15
CA LYS A 14 -6.23 8.60 2.08
C LYS A 14 -6.17 9.86 2.90
N LYS A 15 -5.57 9.72 4.09
CA LYS A 15 -5.31 10.82 5.01
C LYS A 15 -3.81 11.12 5.04
N VAL A 16 -3.45 12.39 4.77
CA VAL A 16 -2.07 12.87 4.84
C VAL A 16 -1.89 13.86 5.99
N LEU A 17 -0.75 13.75 6.69
CA LEU A 17 -0.26 14.74 7.65
C LEU A 17 0.84 15.55 6.97
N CYS A 18 0.67 16.86 6.91
CA CYS A 18 1.64 17.81 6.37
C CYS A 18 2.25 18.62 7.50
N VAL A 19 3.58 18.73 7.53
CA VAL A 19 4.33 19.42 8.59
C VAL A 19 5.21 20.50 7.96
N GLU A 20 4.93 21.75 8.31
CA GLU A 20 5.59 22.95 7.75
C GLU A 20 5.39 24.09 8.74
N ASP A 21 6.43 24.77 9.18
CA ASP A 21 6.34 25.82 10.21
C ASP A 21 5.85 27.17 9.67
N GLU A 22 6.12 27.45 8.39
CA GLU A 22 5.65 28.67 7.74
C GLU A 22 4.17 28.55 7.33
N GLU A 23 3.29 29.30 7.99
CA GLU A 23 1.84 29.23 7.82
C GLU A 23 1.38 29.41 6.36
N ILE A 24 1.99 30.35 5.64
CA ILE A 24 1.64 30.61 4.24
C ILE A 24 2.03 29.43 3.35
N ILE A 25 3.21 28.83 3.59
CA ILE A 25 3.68 27.68 2.84
C ILE A 25 2.80 26.47 3.16
N LEU A 26 2.51 26.22 4.44
CA LEU A 26 1.63 25.15 4.88
C LEU A 26 0.26 25.25 4.21
N THR A 27 -0.35 26.45 4.21
CA THR A 27 -1.66 26.67 3.57
C THR A 27 -1.64 26.29 2.09
N ASN A 28 -0.63 26.77 1.35
CA ASN A 28 -0.49 26.47 -0.08
C ASN A 28 -0.29 24.96 -0.35
N ILE A 29 0.48 24.29 0.51
CA ILE A 29 0.70 22.83 0.39
C ILE A 29 -0.60 22.09 0.69
N VAL A 30 -1.32 22.45 1.77
CA VAL A 30 -2.59 21.84 2.14
C VAL A 30 -3.61 21.99 1.01
N GLU A 31 -3.82 23.20 0.48
CA GLU A 31 -4.72 23.44 -0.66
C GLU A 31 -4.35 22.60 -1.89
N SER A 32 -3.04 22.47 -2.16
CA SER A 32 -2.56 21.64 -3.27
C SER A 32 -2.83 20.14 -3.05
N LEU A 33 -2.66 19.66 -1.82
CA LEU A 33 -2.86 18.26 -1.45
C LEU A 33 -4.34 17.87 -1.36
N GLU A 34 -5.23 18.80 -1.01
CA GLU A 34 -6.69 18.58 -0.99
C GLU A 34 -7.25 18.21 -2.36
N LEU A 35 -6.53 18.52 -3.45
CA LEU A 35 -6.88 18.07 -4.79
C LEU A 35 -6.67 16.55 -5.01
N PHE A 36 -5.85 15.93 -4.15
CA PHE A 36 -5.46 14.53 -4.30
C PHE A 36 -5.95 13.64 -3.16
N PHE A 37 -5.93 14.14 -1.91
CA PHE A 37 -6.21 13.35 -0.72
C PHE A 37 -7.63 13.57 -0.20
N GLY A 38 -8.22 12.52 0.36
CA GLY A 38 -9.54 12.59 0.99
C GLY A 38 -9.54 13.41 2.29
N LYS A 39 -8.39 13.51 2.97
CA LYS A 39 -8.20 14.37 4.14
C LYS A 39 -6.76 14.83 4.26
N VAL A 40 -6.57 16.12 4.44
CA VAL A 40 -5.27 16.75 4.72
C VAL A 40 -5.31 17.35 6.12
N VAL A 41 -4.28 17.14 6.91
CA VAL A 41 -4.09 17.75 8.22
C VAL A 41 -2.75 18.46 8.21
N GLY A 42 -2.74 19.77 8.45
CA GLY A 42 -1.53 20.57 8.55
C GLY A 42 -1.16 20.83 10.01
N VAL A 43 0.12 20.70 10.35
CA VAL A 43 0.69 21.07 11.65
C VAL A 43 1.97 21.87 11.45
N ARG A 44 2.34 22.71 12.42
CA ARG A 44 3.44 23.68 12.28
C ARG A 44 4.65 23.37 13.18
N ASP A 45 4.55 22.33 13.99
CA ASP A 45 5.61 21.96 14.94
C ASP A 45 5.88 20.47 14.90
N GLY A 46 7.16 20.09 15.05
CA GLY A 46 7.57 18.71 14.99
C GLY A 46 7.09 17.85 16.17
N ASN A 47 6.85 18.45 17.35
CA ASN A 47 6.29 17.71 18.48
C ASN A 47 4.80 17.46 18.26
N GLU A 48 4.07 18.49 17.75
CA GLU A 48 2.68 18.34 17.35
C GLU A 48 2.54 17.24 16.27
N ALA A 49 3.45 17.24 15.28
CA ALA A 49 3.50 16.21 14.25
C ALA A 49 3.70 14.79 14.81
N LEU A 50 4.57 14.66 15.82
CA LEU A 50 4.81 13.39 16.50
C LEU A 50 3.57 12.92 17.29
N GLU A 51 2.91 13.85 17.99
CA GLU A 51 1.67 13.55 18.72
C GLU A 51 0.56 13.13 17.77
N GLU A 52 0.35 13.87 16.69
CA GLU A 52 -0.64 13.56 15.66
C GLU A 52 -0.35 12.19 15.00
N ALA A 53 0.90 11.94 14.60
CA ALA A 53 1.29 10.66 14.02
C ALA A 53 1.10 9.47 14.98
N THR A 54 1.15 9.71 16.30
CA THR A 54 0.94 8.68 17.32
C THR A 54 -0.54 8.44 17.61
N ARG A 55 -1.36 9.49 17.63
CA ARG A 55 -2.80 9.46 17.95
C ARG A 55 -3.67 9.15 16.74
N GLY A 56 -3.27 9.68 15.57
CA GLY A 56 -4.06 9.60 14.34
C GLY A 56 -3.65 8.43 13.46
N VAL A 57 -4.59 7.99 12.64
CA VAL A 57 -4.31 7.06 11.55
C VAL A 57 -4.09 7.90 10.31
N TYR A 58 -2.83 8.02 9.90
CA TYR A 58 -2.42 8.66 8.65
C TYR A 58 -1.89 7.58 7.70
N ASP A 59 -2.17 7.77 6.41
CA ASP A 59 -1.69 6.89 5.35
C ASP A 59 -0.37 7.40 4.77
N VAL A 60 -0.11 8.72 4.84
CA VAL A 60 1.06 9.40 4.26
C VAL A 60 1.51 10.53 5.17
N LEU A 61 2.81 10.80 5.19
CA LEU A 61 3.39 11.96 5.85
C LEU A 61 4.15 12.83 4.83
N MET A 62 4.01 14.15 4.93
CA MET A 62 4.82 15.12 4.21
C MET A 62 5.48 16.05 5.21
N PHE A 63 6.82 16.14 5.17
CA PHE A 63 7.60 16.83 6.19
C PHE A 63 8.57 17.85 5.61
N ASP A 64 8.57 19.06 6.16
CA ASP A 64 9.78 19.88 6.10
C ASP A 64 10.81 19.39 7.11
N ILE A 65 12.07 19.51 6.75
CA ILE A 65 13.21 19.21 7.65
C ILE A 65 13.46 20.38 8.59
N SER A 66 13.31 21.61 8.10
CA SER A 66 13.64 22.86 8.80
C SER A 66 12.52 23.30 9.75
N LEU A 67 12.27 22.51 10.78
CA LEU A 67 11.25 22.84 11.78
C LEU A 67 11.87 23.55 13.00
N PRO A 68 11.14 24.47 13.66
CA PRO A 68 11.60 25.08 14.90
C PRO A 68 11.72 24.01 16.00
N HIS A 69 12.72 24.17 16.86
CA HIS A 69 12.97 23.35 18.05
C HIS A 69 13.40 21.89 17.82
N ILE A 70 13.02 21.27 16.72
CA ILE A 70 13.38 19.87 16.43
C ILE A 70 13.56 19.64 14.92
N ASP A 71 14.67 19.01 14.55
CA ASP A 71 14.94 18.58 13.17
C ASP A 71 13.87 17.58 12.68
N GLY A 72 13.23 17.86 11.54
CA GLY A 72 12.20 16.99 10.93
C GLY A 72 12.67 15.57 10.73
N LEU A 73 13.94 15.32 10.37
CA LEU A 73 14.49 13.96 10.27
C LEU A 73 14.54 13.25 11.63
N ALA A 74 14.74 13.99 12.73
CA ALA A 74 14.69 13.41 14.07
C ALA A 74 13.27 13.01 14.46
N VAL A 75 12.25 13.78 14.05
CA VAL A 75 10.84 13.41 14.20
C VAL A 75 10.52 12.15 13.40
N ILE A 76 10.89 12.12 12.12
CA ILE A 76 10.69 10.97 11.25
C ILE A 76 11.35 9.71 11.84
N LYS A 77 12.57 9.83 12.40
CA LYS A 77 13.26 8.72 13.07
C LYS A 77 12.46 8.16 14.24
N LYS A 78 11.83 9.02 15.05
CA LYS A 78 10.94 8.57 16.12
C LYS A 78 9.69 7.88 15.57
N ILE A 79 9.07 8.42 14.51
CA ILE A 79 7.91 7.81 13.85
C ILE A 79 8.27 6.41 13.32
N ARG A 80 9.45 6.24 12.73
CA ARG A 80 9.93 4.94 12.22
C ARG A 80 10.08 3.86 13.30
N GLN A 81 10.15 4.22 14.59
CA GLN A 81 10.21 3.24 15.68
C GLN A 81 8.88 2.49 15.84
N PHE A 82 7.74 3.14 15.60
CA PHE A 82 6.42 2.53 15.71
C PHE A 82 5.70 2.32 14.36
N ASN A 83 6.05 3.10 13.32
CA ASN A 83 5.52 2.91 11.97
C ASN A 83 6.65 2.84 10.93
N LYS A 84 7.06 1.61 10.59
CA LYS A 84 8.19 1.37 9.68
C LYS A 84 7.85 1.52 8.20
N LYS A 85 6.54 1.57 7.86
CA LYS A 85 6.07 1.41 6.48
C LYS A 85 5.31 2.60 5.91
N ILE A 86 4.91 3.56 6.75
CA ILE A 86 4.17 4.73 6.26
C ILE A 86 5.01 5.47 5.20
N PRO A 87 4.46 5.74 4.00
CA PRO A 87 5.11 6.56 3.00
C PRO A 87 5.41 7.96 3.55
N ILE A 88 6.63 8.43 3.30
CA ILE A 88 7.08 9.75 3.76
C ILE A 88 7.69 10.51 2.59
N VAL A 89 7.18 11.70 2.33
CA VAL A 89 7.77 12.67 1.40
C VAL A 89 8.41 13.80 2.19
N ILE A 90 9.66 14.13 1.88
CA ILE A 90 10.36 15.29 2.45
C ILE A 90 10.26 16.46 1.47
N LEU A 91 9.93 17.64 2.00
CA LEU A 91 9.95 18.92 1.31
C LEU A 91 11.00 19.78 1.99
N SER A 92 12.11 20.12 1.36
CA SER A 92 13.21 20.80 2.03
C SER A 92 13.95 21.79 1.14
N ALA A 93 14.42 22.89 1.74
CA ALA A 93 15.37 23.78 1.09
C ALA A 93 16.81 23.23 1.06
N HIS A 94 17.08 22.15 1.81
CA HIS A 94 18.40 21.55 1.93
C HIS A 94 18.67 20.53 0.81
N ALA A 95 19.76 20.74 0.06
CA ALA A 95 20.24 19.86 -0.99
C ALA A 95 21.55 19.15 -0.61
N GLU A 96 22.06 19.39 0.59
CA GLU A 96 23.34 18.88 1.05
C GLU A 96 23.30 17.36 1.21
N GLN A 97 24.40 16.73 0.85
CA GLN A 97 24.52 15.27 0.80
C GLN A 97 24.23 14.60 2.15
N GLU A 98 24.53 15.26 3.26
CA GLU A 98 24.28 14.75 4.61
C GLU A 98 22.80 14.49 4.87
N TYR A 99 21.91 15.44 4.50
CA TYR A 99 20.47 15.29 4.64
C TYR A 99 19.93 14.15 3.77
N LEU A 100 20.44 14.05 2.54
CA LEU A 100 20.04 12.99 1.63
C LEU A 100 20.41 11.60 2.16
N TRP A 101 21.61 11.43 2.71
CA TRP A 101 22.02 10.16 3.32
C TRP A 101 21.14 9.78 4.53
N ARG A 102 20.87 10.73 5.42
CA ARG A 102 19.98 10.51 6.57
C ARG A 102 18.56 10.13 6.12
N ALA A 103 18.07 10.75 5.06
CA ALA A 103 16.77 10.45 4.48
C ALA A 103 16.71 9.02 3.90
N VAL A 104 17.77 8.57 3.22
CA VAL A 104 17.89 7.19 2.72
C VAL A 104 17.85 6.16 3.86
N GLU A 105 18.57 6.41 4.96
CA GLU A 105 18.55 5.54 6.14
C GLU A 105 17.14 5.41 6.75
N LEU A 106 16.34 6.48 6.69
CA LEU A 106 14.97 6.54 7.20
C LEU A 106 13.95 5.93 6.23
N LYS A 107 14.40 5.45 5.06
CA LYS A 107 13.54 4.84 4.02
C LYS A 107 12.36 5.75 3.67
N ILE A 108 12.67 6.99 3.31
CA ILE A 108 11.65 7.91 2.80
C ILE A 108 11.28 7.54 1.37
N THR A 109 10.03 7.80 0.97
CA THR A 109 9.52 7.54 -0.36
C THR A 109 10.14 8.50 -1.38
N ARG A 110 10.13 9.80 -1.07
CA ARG A 110 10.68 10.84 -1.96
C ARG A 110 11.23 12.03 -1.19
N TYR A 111 12.28 12.64 -1.73
CA TYR A 111 12.86 13.90 -1.28
C TYR A 111 12.65 14.95 -2.38
N LEU A 112 11.96 16.04 -2.07
CA LEU A 112 11.74 17.17 -2.97
C LEU A 112 12.49 18.40 -2.44
N ILE A 113 13.33 18.98 -3.30
CA ILE A 113 14.08 20.20 -2.97
C ILE A 113 13.22 21.40 -3.35
N LYS A 114 13.00 22.32 -2.40
CA LYS A 114 12.30 23.59 -2.62
C LYS A 114 13.21 24.58 -3.40
N PRO A 115 12.70 25.33 -4.40
CA PRO A 115 11.32 25.25 -4.92
C PRO A 115 11.17 24.03 -5.86
N TYR A 116 10.09 23.31 -5.74
CA TYR A 116 9.72 22.19 -6.63
C TYR A 116 8.54 22.59 -7.54
N ASP A 117 8.50 22.02 -8.72
CA ASP A 117 7.42 22.21 -9.67
C ASP A 117 6.28 21.20 -9.47
N LYS A 118 5.18 21.41 -10.19
CA LYS A 118 4.01 20.55 -10.13
C LYS A 118 4.31 19.11 -10.59
N GLU A 119 5.19 18.95 -11.55
CA GLU A 119 5.55 17.63 -12.10
C GLU A 119 6.32 16.81 -11.06
N SER A 120 7.25 17.43 -10.33
CA SER A 120 7.98 16.82 -9.23
C SER A 120 7.06 16.37 -8.09
N LEU A 121 6.06 17.20 -7.74
CA LEU A 121 5.06 16.85 -6.72
C LEU A 121 4.21 15.67 -7.20
N ILE A 122 3.69 15.70 -8.42
CA ILE A 122 2.92 14.58 -8.98
C ILE A 122 3.76 13.31 -8.99
N GLY A 123 5.02 13.36 -9.42
CA GLY A 123 5.91 12.20 -9.39
C GLY A 123 6.12 11.63 -7.98
N ALA A 124 6.22 12.48 -6.95
CA ALA A 124 6.28 12.03 -5.56
C ALA A 124 4.97 11.35 -5.12
N LEU A 125 3.83 11.90 -5.50
CA LEU A 125 2.51 11.32 -5.20
C LEU A 125 2.29 9.99 -5.94
N GLU A 126 2.86 9.84 -7.15
CA GLU A 126 2.88 8.55 -7.87
C GLU A 126 3.64 7.48 -7.09
N GLU A 127 4.83 7.81 -6.58
CA GLU A 127 5.62 6.89 -5.77
C GLU A 127 4.91 6.54 -4.47
N VAL A 128 4.28 7.53 -3.79
CA VAL A 128 3.45 7.29 -2.61
C VAL A 128 2.27 6.36 -2.92
N ALA A 129 1.55 6.60 -4.01
CA ALA A 129 0.45 5.75 -4.42
C ALA A 129 0.91 4.31 -4.70
N LEU A 130 2.07 4.14 -5.34
CA LEU A 130 2.66 2.83 -5.58
C LEU A 130 3.00 2.10 -4.26
N GLU A 131 3.61 2.78 -3.28
CA GLU A 131 3.87 2.20 -1.96
C GLU A 131 2.59 1.82 -1.22
N LEU A 132 1.58 2.69 -1.23
CA LEU A 132 0.29 2.41 -0.61
C LEU A 132 -0.42 1.21 -1.24
N VAL A 133 -0.30 1.08 -2.56
CA VAL A 133 -0.81 -0.06 -3.33
C VAL A 133 0.02 -1.31 -3.03
N ASP A 134 1.34 -1.22 -3.02
CA ASP A 134 2.22 -2.36 -2.74
C ASP A 134 1.95 -2.93 -1.33
N HIS A 135 1.65 -2.08 -0.35
CA HIS A 135 1.27 -2.51 1.01
C HIS A 135 -0.14 -3.11 1.12
N ARG A 136 -1.09 -2.67 0.28
CA ARG A 136 -2.45 -3.24 0.22
C ARG A 136 -2.52 -4.51 -0.62
N LEU A 137 -1.62 -4.62 -1.57
CA LEU A 137 -1.64 -5.67 -2.58
C LEU A 137 -0.77 -6.87 -2.21
N ASN A 138 0.08 -6.74 -1.20
CA ASN A 138 0.80 -7.87 -0.64
C ASN A 138 0.02 -8.44 0.54
N VAL A 139 -0.93 -9.31 0.23
CA VAL A 139 -1.82 -9.95 1.22
C VAL A 139 -1.05 -11.06 1.92
N PRO A 140 -0.79 -10.95 3.25
CA PRO A 140 -0.22 -12.05 4.01
C PRO A 140 -1.25 -13.17 4.08
N MET A 141 -0.89 -14.36 3.61
CA MET A 141 -1.78 -15.52 3.56
C MET A 141 -1.44 -16.54 4.64
N THR A 142 -0.16 -16.70 4.91
CA THR A 142 0.38 -17.53 6.00
C THR A 142 1.60 -16.81 6.58
N PRO A 143 2.15 -17.23 7.74
CA PRO A 143 3.36 -16.63 8.30
C PRO A 143 4.57 -16.61 7.33
N THR A 144 4.56 -17.48 6.33
CA THR A 144 5.67 -17.64 5.38
C THR A 144 5.28 -17.37 3.92
N CYS A 145 4.02 -17.01 3.64
CA CYS A 145 3.53 -16.82 2.28
C CYS A 145 2.70 -15.54 2.18
N SER A 146 2.98 -14.72 1.17
CA SER A 146 2.23 -13.52 0.81
C SER A 146 1.91 -13.50 -0.68
N TYR A 147 0.80 -12.85 -1.04
CA TYR A 147 0.34 -12.68 -2.42
C TYR A 147 0.37 -11.22 -2.84
N ASP A 148 1.10 -10.92 -3.89
CA ASP A 148 1.11 -9.61 -4.55
C ASP A 148 -0.01 -9.60 -5.60
N VAL A 149 -1.09 -8.86 -5.29
CA VAL A 149 -2.28 -8.76 -6.14
C VAL A 149 -1.99 -8.06 -7.47
N CYS A 150 -1.08 -7.08 -7.52
CA CYS A 150 -0.72 -6.38 -8.76
C CYS A 150 0.12 -7.23 -9.68
N ARG A 151 1.17 -7.84 -9.12
CA ARG A 151 2.12 -8.64 -9.91
C ARG A 151 1.61 -10.06 -10.16
N LYS A 152 0.50 -10.45 -9.52
CA LYS A 152 -0.04 -11.82 -9.56
C LYS A 152 1.02 -12.84 -9.15
N THR A 153 1.79 -12.53 -8.11
CA THR A 153 2.87 -13.37 -7.63
C THR A 153 2.68 -13.80 -6.17
N LEU A 154 3.06 -15.03 -5.88
CA LEU A 154 3.20 -15.55 -4.52
C LEU A 154 4.67 -15.51 -4.11
N THR A 155 4.94 -14.97 -2.92
CA THR A 155 6.26 -15.08 -2.29
C THR A 155 6.14 -16.01 -1.09
N SER A 156 6.83 -17.14 -1.14
CA SER A 156 6.86 -18.14 -0.07
C SER A 156 8.29 -18.52 0.23
N LEU A 157 8.71 -18.38 1.50
CA LEU A 157 10.09 -18.70 1.95
C LEU A 157 11.18 -18.05 1.09
N GLY A 158 10.95 -16.81 0.64
CA GLY A 158 11.88 -16.06 -0.22
C GLY A 158 11.84 -16.42 -1.70
N THR A 159 11.03 -17.38 -2.10
CA THR A 159 10.84 -17.76 -3.52
C THR A 159 9.58 -17.11 -4.07
N THR A 160 9.69 -16.40 -5.20
CA THR A 160 8.57 -15.77 -5.89
C THR A 160 8.12 -16.60 -7.07
N THR A 161 6.81 -16.89 -7.15
CA THR A 161 6.19 -17.69 -8.21
C THR A 161 5.02 -16.93 -8.83
N HIS A 162 4.95 -16.82 -10.15
CA HIS A 162 3.81 -16.25 -10.85
C HIS A 162 2.59 -17.16 -10.84
N LEU A 163 1.42 -16.57 -10.65
CA LEU A 163 0.14 -17.24 -10.84
C LEU A 163 -0.37 -17.03 -12.27
N SER A 164 -1.01 -18.07 -12.83
CA SER A 164 -1.79 -17.93 -14.06
C SER A 164 -3.02 -17.05 -13.82
N LYS A 165 -3.66 -16.58 -14.89
CA LYS A 165 -4.89 -15.80 -14.82
C LYS A 165 -5.97 -16.49 -13.97
N SER A 166 -6.23 -17.76 -14.23
CA SER A 166 -7.25 -18.54 -13.51
C SER A 166 -6.88 -18.78 -12.04
N GLU A 167 -5.59 -19.00 -11.74
CA GLU A 167 -5.11 -19.16 -10.37
C GLU A 167 -5.24 -17.86 -9.57
N SER A 168 -4.87 -16.72 -10.15
CA SER A 168 -4.99 -15.41 -9.48
C SER A 168 -6.45 -15.01 -9.28
N GLN A 169 -7.31 -15.18 -10.27
CA GLN A 169 -8.76 -14.94 -10.16
C GLN A 169 -9.38 -15.77 -9.03
N LEU A 170 -9.10 -17.06 -8.98
CA LEU A 170 -9.62 -17.94 -7.95
C LEU A 170 -9.11 -17.58 -6.55
N LEU A 171 -7.83 -17.25 -6.43
CA LEU A 171 -7.24 -16.84 -5.16
C LEU A 171 -7.86 -15.53 -4.66
N GLU A 172 -8.00 -14.53 -5.52
CA GLU A 172 -8.61 -13.23 -5.18
C GLU A 172 -10.08 -13.37 -4.77
N TYR A 173 -10.81 -14.26 -5.41
CA TYR A 173 -12.19 -14.56 -5.03
C TYR A 173 -12.30 -15.12 -3.59
N PHE A 174 -11.38 -16.00 -3.20
CA PHE A 174 -11.30 -16.51 -1.84
C PHE A 174 -10.83 -15.45 -0.83
N LEU A 175 -9.81 -14.66 -1.17
CA LEU A 175 -9.29 -13.59 -0.30
C LEU A 175 -10.34 -12.50 -0.01
N GLY A 176 -11.26 -12.27 -0.93
CA GLY A 176 -12.42 -11.38 -0.71
C GLY A 176 -13.50 -11.99 0.20
N ARG A 177 -13.39 -13.27 0.57
CA ARG A 177 -14.36 -14.03 1.40
C ARG A 177 -13.66 -14.91 2.43
N PRO A 178 -12.81 -14.34 3.30
CA PRO A 178 -12.02 -15.11 4.26
C PRO A 178 -12.93 -15.91 5.18
N ASN A 179 -12.57 -17.16 5.41
CA ASN A 179 -13.28 -18.10 6.27
C ASN A 179 -14.76 -18.36 5.90
N GLN A 180 -15.19 -17.97 4.69
CA GLN A 180 -16.52 -18.25 4.18
C GLN A 180 -16.49 -19.48 3.27
N THR A 181 -17.56 -20.25 3.35
CA THR A 181 -17.78 -21.38 2.43
C THR A 181 -18.21 -20.84 1.06
N VAL A 182 -17.48 -21.21 0.03
CA VAL A 182 -17.79 -20.88 -1.37
C VAL A 182 -18.26 -22.12 -2.07
N THR A 183 -19.48 -22.10 -2.60
CA THR A 183 -20.07 -23.27 -3.26
C THR A 183 -19.51 -23.52 -4.67
N TYR A 184 -19.70 -24.72 -5.20
CA TYR A 184 -19.30 -25.03 -6.58
C TYR A 184 -20.00 -24.13 -7.59
N GLU A 185 -21.31 -23.83 -7.40
CA GLU A 185 -22.07 -22.96 -8.27
C GLU A 185 -21.47 -21.55 -8.31
N GLN A 186 -21.17 -20.95 -7.14
CA GLN A 186 -20.54 -19.64 -7.04
C GLN A 186 -19.19 -19.59 -7.74
N LEU A 187 -18.38 -20.64 -7.60
CA LEU A 187 -17.08 -20.74 -8.26
C LEU A 187 -17.21 -20.87 -9.77
N PHE A 188 -18.20 -21.64 -10.24
CA PHE A 188 -18.45 -21.80 -11.66
C PHE A 188 -18.97 -20.50 -12.29
N GLU A 189 -19.92 -19.82 -11.67
CA GLU A 189 -20.45 -18.54 -12.11
C GLU A 189 -19.36 -17.47 -12.20
N TYR A 190 -18.48 -17.38 -11.19
CA TYR A 190 -17.40 -16.40 -11.17
C TYR A 190 -16.28 -16.68 -12.17
N MET A 191 -15.88 -17.95 -12.29
CA MET A 191 -14.71 -18.33 -13.10
C MET A 191 -15.02 -18.50 -14.59
N TRP A 192 -16.27 -18.85 -14.95
CA TRP A 192 -16.69 -19.20 -16.31
C TRP A 192 -18.09 -18.67 -16.65
N GLU A 193 -18.16 -17.37 -16.88
CA GLU A 193 -19.40 -16.60 -17.10
C GLU A 193 -20.28 -17.14 -18.26
N PHE A 194 -19.70 -17.81 -19.25
CA PHE A 194 -20.39 -18.26 -20.48
C PHE A 194 -20.06 -19.70 -20.91
N GLU A 195 -19.23 -20.42 -20.18
CA GLU A 195 -18.86 -21.80 -20.51
C GLU A 195 -19.39 -22.77 -19.45
N GLN A 196 -19.69 -24.00 -19.83
CA GLN A 196 -19.95 -25.06 -18.84
C GLN A 196 -18.64 -25.71 -18.43
N PRO A 197 -18.05 -25.31 -17.30
CA PRO A 197 -16.79 -25.86 -16.85
C PRO A 197 -16.98 -27.28 -16.32
N SER A 198 -16.00 -28.12 -16.54
CA SER A 198 -15.95 -29.40 -15.85
C SER A 198 -15.49 -29.21 -14.39
N LYS A 199 -16.02 -30.04 -13.48
CA LYS A 199 -15.54 -30.09 -12.09
C LYS A 199 -14.03 -30.37 -12.02
N GLU A 200 -13.51 -31.07 -13.00
CA GLU A 200 -12.09 -31.42 -13.14
C GLU A 200 -11.22 -30.20 -13.41
N ALA A 201 -11.71 -29.21 -14.21
CA ALA A 201 -10.99 -27.97 -14.47
C ALA A 201 -10.78 -27.15 -13.17
N LEU A 202 -11.83 -27.00 -12.36
CA LEU A 202 -11.74 -26.32 -11.06
C LEU A 202 -10.79 -27.04 -10.11
N LYS A 203 -10.90 -28.37 -10.01
CA LYS A 203 -10.01 -29.20 -9.19
C LYS A 203 -8.55 -29.06 -9.59
N SER A 204 -8.27 -28.95 -10.89
CA SER A 204 -6.92 -28.76 -11.40
C SER A 204 -6.33 -27.40 -10.94
N ILE A 205 -7.09 -26.30 -11.06
CA ILE A 205 -6.64 -24.98 -10.61
C ILE A 205 -6.39 -24.98 -9.10
N ILE A 206 -7.30 -25.57 -8.31
CA ILE A 206 -7.15 -25.66 -6.85
C ILE A 206 -5.92 -26.51 -6.46
N LYS A 207 -5.67 -27.59 -7.19
CA LYS A 207 -4.48 -28.44 -6.97
C LYS A 207 -3.19 -27.65 -7.17
N GLU A 208 -3.12 -26.86 -8.26
CA GLU A 208 -1.94 -26.02 -8.54
C GLU A 208 -1.76 -24.92 -7.49
N LEU A 209 -2.82 -24.23 -7.08
CA LEU A 209 -2.76 -23.25 -6.00
C LEU A 209 -2.26 -23.87 -4.68
N ARG A 210 -2.80 -25.01 -4.28
CA ARG A 210 -2.35 -25.72 -3.08
C ARG A 210 -0.88 -26.10 -3.12
N ARG A 211 -0.38 -26.44 -4.31
CA ARG A 211 1.04 -26.77 -4.50
C ARG A 211 1.94 -25.54 -4.29
N LYS A 212 1.46 -24.35 -4.69
CA LYS A 212 2.20 -23.08 -4.62
C LYS A 212 2.09 -22.40 -3.24
N ILE A 213 0.97 -22.53 -2.54
CA ILE A 213 0.72 -21.87 -1.26
C ILE A 213 0.96 -22.82 -0.09
N SER A 214 0.02 -23.72 0.11
CA SER A 214 -0.02 -24.79 1.11
C SER A 214 -1.29 -25.61 0.89
N SER A 215 -1.24 -26.91 1.15
CA SER A 215 -2.42 -27.79 1.05
C SER A 215 -3.53 -27.44 2.06
N SER A 216 -3.19 -26.80 3.17
CA SER A 216 -4.14 -26.42 4.24
C SER A 216 -4.87 -25.11 3.98
N PHE A 217 -4.37 -24.23 3.07
CA PHE A 217 -4.92 -22.90 2.84
C PHE A 217 -6.33 -22.91 2.22
N ILE A 218 -6.58 -23.84 1.27
CA ILE A 218 -7.91 -24.03 0.67
C ILE A 218 -8.40 -25.43 1.07
N LYS A 219 -9.42 -25.51 1.91
CA LYS A 219 -10.01 -26.77 2.36
C LYS A 219 -11.22 -27.14 1.52
N ASN A 220 -11.37 -28.44 1.24
CA ASN A 220 -12.55 -28.96 0.56
C ASN A 220 -13.64 -29.29 1.57
N LEU A 221 -14.83 -28.75 1.36
CA LEU A 221 -16.05 -29.16 2.06
C LEU A 221 -16.82 -30.11 1.14
N TYR A 222 -16.74 -31.39 1.45
CA TYR A 222 -17.26 -32.45 0.60
C TYR A 222 -18.73 -32.23 0.23
N GLY A 223 -19.05 -32.23 -1.06
CA GLY A 223 -20.41 -32.02 -1.59
C GLY A 223 -20.87 -30.58 -1.62
N VAL A 224 -20.18 -29.61 -1.00
CA VAL A 224 -20.58 -28.21 -0.89
C VAL A 224 -19.69 -27.29 -1.71
N GLY A 225 -18.39 -27.34 -1.51
CA GLY A 225 -17.45 -26.41 -2.15
C GLY A 225 -16.11 -26.34 -1.43
N TYR A 226 -15.59 -25.13 -1.27
CA TYR A 226 -14.31 -24.88 -0.66
C TYR A 226 -14.36 -23.72 0.35
N VAL A 227 -13.44 -23.70 1.29
CA VAL A 227 -13.20 -22.59 2.23
C VAL A 227 -11.71 -22.24 2.23
N CYS A 228 -11.41 -20.95 2.28
CA CYS A 228 -10.07 -20.42 2.45
C CYS A 228 -9.91 -19.95 3.90
N GLU A 229 -8.96 -20.53 4.63
CA GLU A 229 -8.65 -20.11 6.01
C GLU A 229 -7.47 -19.12 5.96
N VAL A 230 -7.70 -17.87 6.38
CA VAL A 230 -6.73 -16.77 6.48
C VAL A 230 -6.56 -16.39 7.95
#